data_02c018c3f20cc3b3169804e2ea69b5ed
#
_entry.id   02c018c3f20cc3b3169804e2ea69b5ed
#
_cell.length_a   1.000
_cell.length_b   1.000
_cell.length_c   1.000
_cell.angle_alpha   90.00
_cell.angle_beta   90.00
_cell.angle_gamma   90.00
#
_symmetry.space_group_name_H-M   'P 1'
#
loop_
_entity.id
_entity.type
_entity.pdbx_description
1 polymer ?
#
loop_
_entity_poly.entity_id
_entity_poly.type
_entity_poly.pdbx_seq_one_letter_code
_entity_poly.pdbx_strand_id
1 'polypeptide(L)'
;MSHLNLTVELAEKSNFCNRYLELCSRYSESLLMDTTDLRQRYPRSLANITKKVVDTKLVKSILNELGYPYKYFGGEKFYRLYLLKKEKYEVWFHLELYKNSIFDGHLDPHVYIIYNEEYFAGGTFPCIFDSSGGIKPTKYMLRPAYTGEVLPELIKELIDLAFSYVREFEKLKEG
;
A
#
# COMPACT_ATOMS: atom_id res chain seq x y z
N MET A 1 18.24 16.21 -5.12
CA MET A 1 18.01 14.78 -4.76
C MET A 1 16.91 14.26 -5.66
N SER A 2 17.07 13.12 -6.30
CA SER A 2 15.98 12.55 -7.10
C SER A 2 14.84 12.07 -6.20
N HIS A 3 13.61 12.05 -6.71
CA HIS A 3 12.45 11.55 -5.93
C HIS A 3 12.65 10.12 -5.45
N LEU A 4 13.31 9.27 -6.24
CA LEU A 4 13.64 7.91 -5.86
C LEU A 4 14.59 7.85 -4.67
N ASN A 5 15.65 8.67 -4.66
CA ASN A 5 16.61 8.71 -3.56
C ASN A 5 15.96 9.15 -2.26
N LEU A 6 15.07 10.15 -2.32
CA LEU A 6 14.32 10.58 -1.15
C LEU A 6 13.37 9.49 -0.66
N THR A 7 12.68 8.82 -1.56
CA THR A 7 11.79 7.70 -1.21
C THR A 7 12.54 6.60 -0.45
N VAL A 8 13.73 6.23 -0.94
CA VAL A 8 14.59 5.23 -0.28
C VAL A 8 15.07 5.73 1.09
N GLU A 9 15.54 6.97 1.18
CA GLU A 9 15.99 7.55 2.45
C GLU A 9 14.90 7.57 3.53
N LEU A 10 13.69 7.99 3.17
CA LEU A 10 12.55 7.98 4.09
C LEU A 10 12.17 6.57 4.53
N ALA A 11 12.24 5.61 3.61
CA ALA A 11 11.95 4.21 3.92
C ALA A 11 12.99 3.60 4.87
N GLU A 12 14.27 3.90 4.67
CA GLU A 12 15.34 3.46 5.57
C GLU A 12 15.19 4.06 6.97
N LYS A 13 15.00 5.37 7.07
CA LYS A 13 14.85 6.08 8.35
C LYS A 13 13.62 5.64 9.15
N SER A 14 12.53 5.31 8.47
CA SER A 14 11.29 4.82 9.10
C SER A 14 11.31 3.32 9.40
N ASN A 15 12.38 2.61 9.04
CA ASN A 15 12.46 1.15 9.09
C ASN A 15 11.30 0.46 8.34
N PHE A 16 10.89 1.08 7.23
CA PHE A 16 9.72 0.69 6.46
C PHE A 16 9.75 -0.79 6.05
N CYS A 17 10.87 -1.24 5.50
CA CYS A 17 10.98 -2.58 4.95
C CYS A 17 10.75 -3.67 5.99
N ASN A 18 11.41 -3.58 7.15
CA ASN A 18 11.23 -4.57 8.22
C ASN A 18 9.81 -4.54 8.77
N ARG A 19 9.24 -3.35 8.95
CA ARG A 19 7.87 -3.18 9.45
C ARG A 19 6.83 -3.69 8.46
N TYR A 20 7.03 -3.44 7.17
CA TYR A 20 6.14 -3.94 6.12
C TYR A 20 6.22 -5.46 5.97
N LEU A 21 7.43 -6.03 6.03
CA LEU A 21 7.64 -7.47 6.02
C LEU A 21 6.98 -8.15 7.24
N GLU A 22 7.16 -7.59 8.43
CA GLU A 22 6.53 -8.07 9.66
C GLU A 22 5.00 -8.00 9.57
N LEU A 23 4.46 -6.89 9.06
CA LEU A 23 3.04 -6.74 8.81
C LEU A 23 2.54 -7.82 7.87
N CYS A 24 3.14 -7.99 6.71
CA CYS A 24 2.75 -9.00 5.74
C CYS A 24 2.85 -10.43 6.30
N SER A 25 3.83 -10.72 7.14
CA SER A 25 4.01 -12.05 7.74
C SER A 25 2.91 -12.43 8.73
N ARG A 26 2.24 -11.46 9.34
CA ARG A 26 1.11 -11.68 10.24
C ARG A 26 -0.18 -12.07 9.52
N TYR A 27 -0.26 -11.79 8.23
CA TYR A 27 -1.39 -12.17 7.38
C TYR A 27 -0.99 -13.39 6.57
N SER A 28 -1.35 -14.57 7.05
CA SER A 28 -0.81 -15.89 6.66
C SER A 28 -0.88 -16.25 5.17
N GLU A 29 -1.72 -15.56 4.42
CA GLU A 29 -1.83 -15.69 2.96
C GLU A 29 -1.10 -14.58 2.21
N SER A 30 -0.32 -13.77 2.91
CA SER A 30 0.55 -12.78 2.27
C SER A 30 1.60 -13.52 1.47
N LEU A 31 1.71 -13.13 0.21
CA LEU A 31 2.58 -13.82 -0.73
C LEU A 31 3.75 -12.93 -1.11
N LEU A 32 4.94 -13.46 -0.97
CA LEU A 32 6.07 -13.01 -1.76
C LEU A 32 5.87 -13.61 -3.15
N MET A 33 5.36 -12.81 -4.07
CA MET A 33 4.92 -13.31 -5.36
C MET A 33 5.94 -12.95 -6.44
N ASP A 34 6.55 -13.97 -7.05
CA ASP A 34 7.15 -13.82 -8.36
C ASP A 34 6.03 -13.70 -9.40
N THR A 35 5.88 -12.51 -9.99
CA THR A 35 4.83 -12.26 -10.99
C THR A 35 4.96 -13.13 -12.23
N THR A 36 6.13 -13.69 -12.49
CA THR A 36 6.37 -14.64 -13.58
C THR A 36 5.84 -16.03 -13.24
N ASP A 37 6.04 -16.48 -12.01
CA ASP A 37 5.59 -17.80 -11.53
C ASP A 37 4.05 -17.86 -11.40
N LEU A 38 3.41 -16.75 -11.06
CA LEU A 38 1.96 -16.68 -10.88
C LEU A 38 1.19 -16.88 -12.16
N ARG A 39 1.68 -16.33 -13.27
CA ARG A 39 1.06 -16.56 -14.58
C ARG A 39 1.13 -18.03 -14.99
N GLN A 40 2.10 -18.78 -14.48
CA GLN A 40 2.27 -20.22 -14.76
C GLN A 40 1.53 -21.10 -13.75
N ARG A 41 1.48 -20.71 -12.46
CA ARG A 41 0.88 -21.52 -11.38
C ARG A 41 -0.63 -21.34 -11.22
N TYR A 42 -1.16 -20.19 -11.63
CA TYR A 42 -2.59 -19.90 -11.55
C TYR A 42 -3.16 -19.62 -12.93
N PRO A 43 -3.49 -20.66 -13.69
CA PRO A 43 -4.26 -20.48 -14.92
C PRO A 43 -5.58 -19.75 -14.61
N ARG A 44 -6.03 -18.90 -15.51
CA ARG A 44 -7.24 -18.06 -15.36
C ARG A 44 -8.48 -18.79 -14.82
N SER A 45 -8.54 -20.11 -14.96
CA SER A 45 -9.60 -20.96 -14.42
C SER A 45 -9.61 -21.08 -12.89
N LEU A 46 -8.46 -20.91 -12.21
CA LEU A 46 -8.38 -20.97 -10.75
C LEU A 46 -8.68 -19.62 -10.09
N ALA A 47 -8.47 -18.50 -10.76
CA ALA A 47 -8.86 -17.16 -10.28
C ALA A 47 -10.37 -17.05 -10.04
N ASN A 48 -11.19 -17.93 -10.65
CA ASN A 48 -12.62 -17.97 -10.43
C ASN A 48 -13.06 -18.72 -9.15
N ILE A 49 -12.18 -19.48 -8.52
CA ILE A 49 -12.53 -20.34 -7.38
C ILE A 49 -12.35 -19.61 -6.04
N THR A 50 -11.50 -18.59 -5.99
CA THR A 50 -11.19 -17.84 -4.76
C THR A 50 -11.89 -16.49 -4.66
N LYS A 51 -13.01 -16.30 -5.33
CA LYS A 51 -13.82 -15.06 -5.27
C LYS A 51 -14.35 -14.78 -3.86
N LYS A 52 -13.51 -14.38 -2.95
CA LYS A 52 -13.95 -13.58 -1.80
C LYS A 52 -14.07 -12.12 -2.28
N VAL A 53 -15.20 -11.82 -2.91
CA VAL A 53 -15.54 -10.45 -3.31
C VAL A 53 -15.67 -9.63 -2.02
N VAL A 54 -14.73 -8.72 -1.79
CA VAL A 54 -14.91 -7.74 -0.73
C VAL A 54 -16.07 -6.84 -1.12
N ASP A 55 -17.09 -6.81 -0.29
CA ASP A 55 -18.24 -5.94 -0.48
C ASP A 55 -17.80 -4.49 -0.44
N THR A 56 -18.10 -3.75 -1.49
CA THR A 56 -17.84 -2.31 -1.57
C THR A 56 -18.48 -1.53 -0.41
N LYS A 57 -19.60 -2.01 0.14
CA LYS A 57 -20.24 -1.43 1.31
C LYS A 57 -19.38 -1.59 2.56
N LEU A 58 -18.76 -2.76 2.75
CA LEU A 58 -17.84 -3.00 3.87
C LEU A 58 -16.65 -2.05 3.80
N VAL A 59 -16.03 -1.91 2.63
CA VAL A 59 -14.89 -0.99 2.46
C VAL A 59 -15.28 0.44 2.81
N LYS A 60 -16.41 0.93 2.29
CA LYS A 60 -16.90 2.28 2.60
C LYS A 60 -17.20 2.46 4.08
N SER A 61 -17.77 1.45 4.75
CA SER A 61 -18.00 1.48 6.20
C SER A 61 -16.68 1.64 6.96
N ILE A 62 -15.67 0.85 6.62
CA ILE A 62 -14.33 0.93 7.24
C ILE A 62 -13.73 2.32 7.02
N LEU A 63 -13.76 2.85 5.79
CA LEU A 63 -13.19 4.15 5.48
C LEU A 63 -13.91 5.29 6.22
N ASN A 64 -15.24 5.20 6.36
CA ASN A 64 -16.01 6.15 7.15
C ASN A 64 -15.65 6.11 8.64
N GLU A 65 -15.45 4.92 9.20
CA GLU A 65 -15.04 4.75 10.60
C GLU A 65 -13.63 5.29 10.87
N LEU A 66 -12.72 5.20 9.91
CA LEU A 66 -11.38 5.78 10.01
C LEU A 66 -11.40 7.31 10.03
N GLY A 67 -12.45 7.93 9.49
CA GLY A 67 -12.67 9.38 9.57
C GLY A 67 -11.82 10.23 8.65
N TYR A 68 -11.00 9.65 7.79
CA TYR A 68 -10.26 10.42 6.77
C TYR A 68 -11.18 10.76 5.58
N PRO A 69 -11.10 11.96 5.02
CA PRO A 69 -11.73 12.24 3.75
C PRO A 69 -11.20 11.30 2.68
N TYR A 70 -12.08 10.77 1.84
CA TYR A 70 -11.67 9.88 0.76
C TYR A 70 -12.47 10.08 -0.51
N LYS A 71 -11.91 9.65 -1.63
CA LYS A 71 -12.56 9.62 -2.94
C LYS A 71 -12.28 8.29 -3.63
N TYR A 72 -13.30 7.74 -4.28
CA TYR A 72 -13.16 6.54 -5.10
C TYR A 72 -12.94 6.93 -6.57
N PHE A 73 -11.90 6.36 -7.18
CA PHE A 73 -11.56 6.52 -8.59
C PHE A 73 -11.97 5.26 -9.36
N GLY A 74 -13.18 5.29 -9.92
CA GLY A 74 -13.82 4.11 -10.51
C GLY A 74 -13.12 3.57 -11.77
N GLY A 75 -12.49 4.43 -12.57
CA GLY A 75 -11.73 4.02 -13.75
C GLY A 75 -10.51 3.17 -13.40
N GLU A 76 -9.80 3.56 -12.34
CA GLU A 76 -8.56 2.92 -11.88
C GLU A 76 -8.79 1.98 -10.67
N LYS A 77 -10.02 1.95 -10.15
CA LYS A 77 -10.50 1.06 -9.09
C LYS A 77 -9.74 1.16 -7.75
N PHE A 78 -9.39 2.36 -7.33
CA PHE A 78 -8.77 2.60 -6.03
C PHE A 78 -9.50 3.68 -5.21
N TYR A 79 -9.27 3.65 -3.89
CA TYR A 79 -9.67 4.70 -2.96
C TYR A 79 -8.46 5.56 -2.63
N ARG A 80 -8.62 6.89 -2.72
CA ARG A 80 -7.63 7.84 -2.19
C ARG A 80 -8.15 8.38 -0.87
N LEU A 81 -7.39 8.18 0.20
CA LEU A 81 -7.59 8.81 1.48
C LEU A 81 -6.65 10.01 1.59
N TYR A 82 -7.19 11.12 2.07
CA TYR A 82 -6.42 12.33 2.34
C TYR A 82 -6.00 12.31 3.81
N LEU A 83 -4.82 11.74 4.10
CA LEU A 83 -4.36 11.51 5.47
C LEU A 83 -3.95 12.80 6.17
N LEU A 84 -3.34 13.71 5.43
CA LEU A 84 -2.82 14.97 5.96
C LEU A 84 -2.87 16.05 4.90
N LYS A 85 -3.24 17.26 5.33
CA LYS A 85 -3.15 18.46 4.51
C LYS A 85 -2.52 19.59 5.33
N LYS A 86 -1.38 20.06 4.88
CA LYS A 86 -0.64 21.21 5.42
C LYS A 86 -0.57 22.31 4.34
N GLU A 87 -0.06 23.47 4.69
CA GLU A 87 0.07 24.60 3.77
C GLU A 87 0.87 24.26 2.49
N LYS A 88 1.95 23.52 2.64
CA LYS A 88 2.89 23.21 1.55
C LYS A 88 2.84 21.78 1.04
N TYR A 89 2.21 20.88 1.76
CA TYR A 89 2.15 19.49 1.33
C TYR A 89 0.88 18.78 1.77
N GLU A 90 0.56 17.73 1.01
CA GLU A 90 -0.51 16.79 1.30
C GLU A 90 0.06 15.37 1.34
N VAL A 91 -0.58 14.51 2.12
CA VAL A 91 -0.28 13.09 2.15
C VAL A 91 -1.51 12.33 1.69
N TRP A 92 -1.34 11.58 0.62
CA TRP A 92 -2.37 10.70 0.09
C TRP A 92 -2.01 9.25 0.37
N PHE A 93 -3.02 8.49 0.77
CA PHE A 93 -2.93 7.04 0.88
C PHE A 93 -3.88 6.43 -0.13
N HIS A 94 -3.36 5.61 -1.05
CA HIS A 94 -4.20 4.88 -1.96
C HIS A 94 -4.37 3.45 -1.48
N LEU A 95 -5.59 2.96 -1.59
CA LEU A 95 -5.97 1.60 -1.31
C LEU A 95 -6.57 0.99 -2.56
N GLU A 96 -5.84 0.09 -3.19
CA GLU A 96 -6.31 -0.69 -4.31
C GLU A 96 -6.64 -2.10 -3.83
N LEU A 97 -7.88 -2.50 -4.10
CA LEU A 97 -8.36 -3.85 -3.80
C LEU A 97 -8.51 -4.58 -5.13
N TYR A 98 -7.67 -5.55 -5.35
CA TYR A 98 -7.74 -6.33 -6.58
C TYR A 98 -9.01 -7.15 -6.64
N LYS A 99 -9.69 -7.08 -7.79
CA LYS A 99 -10.88 -7.86 -8.12
C LYS A 99 -10.68 -8.49 -9.49
N ASN A 100 -11.06 -9.75 -9.61
CA ASN A 100 -11.00 -10.48 -10.89
C ASN A 100 -9.61 -10.52 -11.53
N SER A 101 -8.58 -10.61 -10.70
CA SER A 101 -7.19 -10.74 -11.13
C SER A 101 -6.49 -11.86 -10.37
N ILE A 102 -5.24 -12.13 -10.73
CA ILE A 102 -4.39 -13.07 -9.98
C ILE A 102 -4.06 -12.59 -8.57
N PHE A 103 -4.30 -11.31 -8.27
CA PHE A 103 -4.07 -10.68 -6.97
C PHE A 103 -5.34 -10.56 -6.12
N ASP A 104 -6.43 -11.24 -6.53
CA ASP A 104 -7.67 -11.24 -5.74
C ASP A 104 -7.40 -11.65 -4.29
N GLY A 105 -7.93 -10.87 -3.35
CA GLY A 105 -7.69 -11.10 -1.93
C GLY A 105 -6.40 -10.45 -1.39
N HIS A 106 -5.70 -9.65 -2.19
CA HIS A 106 -4.53 -8.88 -1.76
C HIS A 106 -4.79 -7.37 -1.88
N LEU A 107 -4.14 -6.60 -1.01
CA LEU A 107 -4.15 -5.14 -1.05
C LEU A 107 -2.89 -4.63 -1.73
N ASP A 108 -3.03 -3.54 -2.48
CA ASP A 108 -1.91 -2.73 -2.93
C ASP A 108 -2.00 -1.34 -2.29
N PRO A 109 -1.35 -1.13 -1.14
CA PRO A 109 -1.32 0.15 -0.47
C PRO A 109 -0.27 1.06 -1.09
N HIS A 110 -0.58 2.35 -1.18
CA HIS A 110 0.34 3.37 -1.68
C HIS A 110 0.37 4.54 -0.70
N VAL A 111 1.52 5.17 -0.55
CA VAL A 111 1.67 6.45 0.13
C VAL A 111 2.34 7.45 -0.80
N TYR A 112 1.77 8.64 -0.90
CA TYR A 112 2.32 9.74 -1.71
C TYR A 112 2.43 11.00 -0.87
N ILE A 113 3.57 11.64 -0.94
CA ILE A 113 3.79 12.98 -0.43
C ILE A 113 3.75 13.92 -1.63
N ILE A 114 2.79 14.83 -1.62
CA ILE A 114 2.60 15.87 -2.63
C ILE A 114 3.08 17.18 -2.01
N TYR A 115 4.10 17.78 -2.57
CA TYR A 115 4.70 19.01 -2.07
C TYR A 115 4.64 20.10 -3.13
N ASN A 116 4.03 21.26 -2.79
CA ASN A 116 3.74 22.33 -3.75
C ASN A 116 3.02 21.83 -5.01
N GLU A 117 1.98 20.99 -4.81
CA GLU A 117 1.15 20.41 -5.87
C GLU A 117 1.86 19.40 -6.79
N GLU A 118 3.13 19.06 -6.51
CA GLU A 118 3.90 18.10 -7.28
C GLU A 118 4.18 16.82 -6.47
N TYR A 119 4.26 15.68 -7.16
CA TYR A 119 4.73 14.44 -6.55
C TYR A 119 6.16 14.61 -6.04
N PHE A 120 6.39 14.31 -4.77
CA PHE A 120 7.67 14.53 -4.12
C PHE A 120 8.34 13.23 -3.66
N ALA A 121 7.62 12.33 -3.03
CA ALA A 121 8.14 11.03 -2.58
C ALA A 121 7.00 10.03 -2.37
N GLY A 122 7.36 8.75 -2.27
CA GLY A 122 6.44 7.65 -2.00
C GLY A 122 6.31 6.66 -3.14
N GLY A 123 5.19 5.99 -3.20
CA GLY A 123 4.87 4.97 -4.19
C GLY A 123 4.03 3.85 -3.62
N THR A 124 3.90 2.75 -4.35
CA THR A 124 3.29 1.54 -3.82
C THR A 124 4.19 0.94 -2.74
N PHE A 125 3.60 0.36 -1.69
CA PHE A 125 4.40 -0.27 -0.62
C PHE A 125 5.31 -1.37 -1.15
N PRO A 126 4.87 -2.25 -2.07
CA PRO A 126 5.77 -3.20 -2.71
C PRO A 126 6.98 -2.54 -3.40
N CYS A 127 6.77 -1.44 -4.12
CA CYS A 127 7.86 -0.74 -4.80
C CYS A 127 8.82 -0.05 -3.82
N ILE A 128 8.30 0.56 -2.75
CA ILE A 128 9.13 1.14 -1.68
C ILE A 128 9.96 0.03 -1.02
N PHE A 129 9.35 -1.11 -0.72
CA PHE A 129 10.02 -2.27 -0.16
C PHE A 129 11.14 -2.78 -1.07
N ASP A 130 10.86 -2.99 -2.36
CA ASP A 130 11.85 -3.50 -3.32
C ASP A 130 13.00 -2.52 -3.54
N SER A 131 12.73 -1.21 -3.50
CA SER A 131 13.74 -0.18 -3.73
C SER A 131 14.69 0.03 -2.57
N SER A 132 14.25 -0.26 -1.33
CA SER A 132 14.99 0.04 -0.10
C SER A 132 15.31 -1.20 0.74
N GLY A 133 14.77 -2.36 0.44
CA GLY A 133 14.75 -3.50 1.35
C GLY A 133 15.92 -4.46 1.28
N GLY A 134 16.78 -4.35 0.34
CA GLY A 134 17.88 -5.28 0.22
C GLY A 134 17.49 -6.74 -0.13
N ILE A 135 16.20 -7.09 -0.11
CA ILE A 135 15.72 -8.36 -0.67
C ILE A 135 15.52 -8.13 -2.17
N LYS A 136 16.58 -8.37 -2.93
CA LYS A 136 16.43 -8.47 -4.38
C LYS A 136 15.96 -9.87 -4.71
N PRO A 137 14.83 -9.97 -5.37
CA PRO A 137 14.77 -9.68 -6.78
C PRO A 137 13.59 -8.78 -7.18
N THR A 138 13.79 -7.97 -8.19
CA THR A 138 12.85 -7.10 -8.88
C THR A 138 11.58 -7.78 -9.42
N LYS A 139 11.37 -9.05 -9.17
CA LYS A 139 10.26 -9.87 -9.65
C LYS A 139 9.20 -10.16 -8.58
N TYR A 140 9.48 -9.88 -7.31
CA TYR A 140 8.57 -10.19 -6.22
C TYR A 140 7.80 -8.94 -5.80
N MET A 141 6.50 -9.09 -5.64
CA MET A 141 5.63 -8.04 -5.13
C MET A 141 5.00 -8.55 -3.83
N LEU A 142 5.51 -8.06 -2.71
CA LEU A 142 4.98 -8.40 -1.40
C LEU A 142 3.71 -7.59 -1.15
N ARG A 143 2.58 -8.27 -1.01
CA ARG A 143 1.28 -7.67 -0.70
C ARG A 143 0.59 -8.41 0.42
N PRO A 144 -0.03 -7.71 1.39
CA PRO A 144 -0.80 -8.36 2.42
C PRO A 144 -2.09 -8.95 1.84
N ALA A 145 -2.42 -10.16 2.28
CA ALA A 145 -3.69 -10.77 2.01
C ALA A 145 -4.75 -10.30 3.01
N TYR A 146 -6.02 -10.28 2.60
CA TYR A 146 -7.11 -9.87 3.47
C TYR A 146 -8.34 -10.77 3.34
N THR A 147 -9.07 -10.82 4.46
CA THR A 147 -10.47 -11.27 4.52
C THR A 147 -11.31 -10.13 5.06
N GLY A 148 -12.65 -10.23 4.95
CA GLY A 148 -13.52 -9.18 5.49
C GLY A 148 -13.32 -8.91 6.99
N GLU A 149 -12.93 -9.93 7.75
CA GLU A 149 -12.69 -9.81 9.20
C GLU A 149 -11.43 -9.01 9.53
N VAL A 150 -10.33 -9.25 8.83
CA VAL A 150 -9.03 -8.62 9.13
C VAL A 150 -8.84 -7.29 8.43
N LEU A 151 -9.66 -6.96 7.44
CA LEU A 151 -9.51 -5.78 6.61
C LEU A 151 -9.47 -4.46 7.40
N PRO A 152 -10.32 -4.23 8.42
CA PRO A 152 -10.28 -3.00 9.20
C PRO A 152 -8.94 -2.80 9.91
N GLU A 153 -8.41 -3.82 10.55
CA GLU A 153 -7.15 -3.77 11.28
C GLU A 153 -5.97 -3.62 10.31
N LEU A 154 -5.99 -4.39 9.23
CA LEU A 154 -4.95 -4.31 8.21
C LEU A 154 -4.84 -2.90 7.61
N ILE A 155 -5.95 -2.25 7.28
CA ILE A 155 -5.94 -0.88 6.75
C ILE A 155 -5.35 0.10 7.77
N LYS A 156 -5.72 -0.02 9.05
CA LYS A 156 -5.14 0.81 10.12
C LYS A 156 -3.62 0.65 10.22
N GLU A 157 -3.13 -0.57 10.24
CA GLU A 157 -1.69 -0.84 10.33
C GLU A 157 -0.92 -0.31 9.10
N LEU A 158 -1.51 -0.42 7.91
CA LEU A 158 -0.92 0.14 6.69
C LEU A 158 -0.87 1.68 6.74
N ILE A 159 -1.92 2.32 7.26
CA ILE A 159 -1.94 3.78 7.47
C ILE A 159 -0.91 4.19 8.52
N ASP A 160 -0.77 3.46 9.62
CA ASP A 160 0.24 3.72 10.66
C ASP A 160 1.66 3.61 10.10
N LEU A 161 1.90 2.65 9.21
CA LEU A 161 3.17 2.52 8.51
C LEU A 161 3.41 3.70 7.56
N ALA A 162 2.38 4.14 6.83
CA ALA A 162 2.45 5.35 6.01
C ALA A 162 2.80 6.58 6.85
N PHE A 163 2.17 6.77 8.01
CA PHE A 163 2.50 7.89 8.91
C PHE A 163 3.93 7.80 9.48
N SER A 164 4.47 6.63 9.69
CA SER A 164 5.87 6.50 10.12
C SER A 164 6.83 7.00 9.04
N TYR A 165 6.53 6.69 7.78
CA TYR A 165 7.27 7.18 6.62
C TYR A 165 7.15 8.71 6.49
N VAL A 166 5.95 9.26 6.67
CA VAL A 166 5.69 10.70 6.59
C VAL A 166 6.38 11.47 7.71
N ARG A 167 6.44 10.94 8.93
CA ARG A 167 7.16 11.57 10.05
C ARG A 167 8.64 11.79 9.75
N GLU A 168 9.28 10.92 9.03
CA GLU A 168 10.68 11.12 8.61
C GLU A 168 10.80 12.24 7.58
N PHE A 169 9.83 12.41 6.69
CA PHE A 169 9.75 13.55 5.81
C PHE A 169 9.58 14.87 6.59
N GLU A 170 8.71 14.92 7.58
CA GLU A 170 8.48 16.10 8.40
C GLU A 170 9.78 16.53 9.13
N LYS A 171 10.51 15.59 9.72
CA LYS A 171 11.81 15.85 10.36
C LYS A 171 12.83 16.45 9.38
N LEU A 172 12.85 16.00 8.13
CA LEU A 172 13.74 16.56 7.11
C LEU A 172 13.37 18.00 6.73
N LYS A 173 12.11 18.40 6.91
CA LYS A 173 11.65 19.76 6.60
C LYS A 173 11.83 20.73 7.75
N GLU A 174 11.88 20.24 8.97
CA GLU A 174 12.11 21.05 10.18
C GLU A 174 13.59 21.31 10.46
N GLY A 175 14.47 20.50 9.91
CA GLY A 175 15.93 20.67 9.98
C GLY A 175 16.49 21.43 8.79
#